data_9eb702175b07c866967a0e72bbb08355
#
_entry.id   9eb702175b07c866967a0e72bbb08355
#
_cell.length_a   1.000
_cell.length_b   1.000
_cell.length_c   1.000
_cell.angle_alpha   90.00
_cell.angle_beta   90.00
_cell.angle_gamma   90.00
#
_symmetry.space_group_name_H-M   'P 1'
#
loop_
_entity.id
_entity.type
_entity.pdbx_description
1 polymer ?
#
loop_
_entity_poly.entity_id
_entity_poly.type
_entity_poly.pdbx_seq_one_letter_code
_entity_poly.pdbx_strand_id
1 'polypeptide(L)'
;LALFIIFKIAGIINKIINQDYASITDKIEEFIEKQIEKNQAKGIILGLSGGIDSAVLAYICKRKLKEKTLALIMPDTTITPSIETEDAMKIIGLTGIEHKLIDIKPIVNEYSMYLEPNEKAKGNLRARVRTNTLYYYANIKNYLVLGSSDKSEYLIGYFTKFGDGASDLTPISSLY
;
A
#
# COMPACT_ATOMS: atom_id res chain seq x y z
N LEU A 1 -39.32 9.56 1.88
CA LEU A 1 -38.14 9.01 1.16
C LEU A 1 -36.84 9.54 1.74
N ALA A 2 -36.65 10.86 1.88
CA ALA A 2 -35.42 11.48 2.40
C ALA A 2 -35.08 10.99 3.82
N LEU A 3 -36.02 10.92 4.73
CA LEU A 3 -35.83 10.45 6.12
C LEU A 3 -35.35 8.99 6.16
N PHE A 4 -35.87 8.13 5.30
CA PHE A 4 -35.48 6.72 5.20
C PHE A 4 -34.04 6.56 4.66
N ILE A 5 -33.62 7.43 3.73
CA ILE A 5 -32.26 7.47 3.22
C ILE A 5 -31.30 7.93 4.32
N ILE A 6 -31.65 8.97 5.08
CA ILE A 6 -30.86 9.48 6.21
C ILE A 6 -30.66 8.39 7.28
N PHE A 7 -31.71 7.64 7.65
CA PHE A 7 -31.59 6.54 8.62
C PHE A 7 -30.72 5.39 8.11
N LYS A 8 -30.80 5.04 6.81
CA LYS A 8 -29.92 4.03 6.23
C LYS A 8 -28.45 4.49 6.22
N ILE A 9 -28.19 5.74 5.84
CA ILE A 9 -26.85 6.32 5.84
C ILE A 9 -26.29 6.36 7.26
N ALA A 10 -27.07 6.83 8.24
CA ALA A 10 -26.66 6.84 9.64
C ALA A 10 -26.36 5.43 10.18
N GLY A 11 -27.15 4.42 9.78
CA GLY A 11 -26.89 3.03 10.14
C GLY A 11 -25.61 2.46 9.53
N ILE A 12 -25.26 2.85 8.30
CA ILE A 12 -24.00 2.46 7.64
C ILE A 12 -22.82 3.15 8.32
N ILE A 13 -22.92 4.45 8.57
CA ILE A 13 -21.89 5.23 9.27
C ILE A 13 -21.64 4.65 10.67
N ASN A 14 -22.69 4.32 11.43
CA ASN A 14 -22.54 3.68 12.73
C ASN A 14 -21.84 2.32 12.66
N LYS A 15 -22.11 1.52 11.64
CA LYS A 15 -21.40 0.24 11.44
C LYS A 15 -19.93 0.42 11.11
N ILE A 16 -19.56 1.50 10.42
CA ILE A 16 -18.17 1.82 10.09
C ILE A 16 -17.45 2.36 11.35
N ILE A 17 -18.07 3.29 12.09
CA ILE A 17 -17.44 3.96 13.24
C ILE A 17 -17.33 3.04 14.47
N ASN A 18 -18.29 2.13 14.69
CA ASN A 18 -18.35 1.26 15.86
C ASN A 18 -17.79 -0.15 15.60
N GLN A 19 -16.77 -0.29 14.74
CA GLN A 19 -16.06 -1.54 14.58
C GLN A 19 -15.05 -1.73 15.72
N ASP A 20 -14.85 -2.99 16.12
CA ASP A 20 -13.75 -3.35 17.02
C ASP A 20 -12.44 -3.39 16.23
N TYR A 21 -11.83 -2.22 16.05
CA TYR A 21 -10.58 -2.07 15.30
C TYR A 21 -9.41 -2.83 15.93
N ALA A 22 -9.43 -3.09 17.25
CA ALA A 22 -8.42 -3.90 17.89
C ALA A 22 -8.49 -5.35 17.39
N SER A 23 -9.69 -5.96 17.45
CA SER A 23 -9.93 -7.30 16.92
C SER A 23 -9.66 -7.41 15.42
N ILE A 24 -10.01 -6.38 14.64
CA ILE A 24 -9.72 -6.34 13.20
C ILE A 24 -8.21 -6.33 12.96
N THR A 25 -7.47 -5.52 13.69
CA THR A 25 -6.01 -5.45 13.59
C THR A 25 -5.37 -6.80 13.90
N ASP A 26 -5.79 -7.46 14.98
CA ASP A 26 -5.28 -8.78 15.37
C ASP A 26 -5.54 -9.84 14.27
N LYS A 27 -6.72 -9.82 13.66
CA LYS A 27 -7.05 -10.71 12.54
C LYS A 27 -6.20 -10.45 11.29
N ILE A 28 -5.90 -9.20 11.00
CA ILE A 28 -5.02 -8.83 9.87
C ILE A 28 -3.61 -9.32 10.14
N GLU A 29 -3.09 -9.13 11.36
CA GLU A 29 -1.78 -9.63 11.75
C GLU A 29 -1.70 -11.16 11.60
N GLU A 30 -2.67 -11.89 12.15
CA GLU A 30 -2.74 -13.35 12.02
C GLU A 30 -2.83 -13.80 10.55
N PHE A 31 -3.61 -13.09 9.74
CA PHE A 31 -3.69 -13.36 8.31
C PHE A 31 -2.33 -13.25 7.63
N ILE A 32 -1.60 -12.15 7.87
CA ILE A 32 -0.29 -11.92 7.28
C ILE A 32 0.71 -13.00 7.74
N GLU A 33 0.76 -13.31 9.05
CA GLU A 33 1.63 -14.35 9.60
C GLU A 33 1.37 -15.71 8.95
N LYS A 34 0.09 -16.12 8.85
CA LYS A 34 -0.30 -17.38 8.20
C LYS A 34 0.10 -17.43 6.73
N GLN A 35 0.02 -16.30 6.02
CA GLN A 35 0.43 -16.26 4.61
C GLN A 35 1.95 -16.34 4.45
N ILE A 36 2.72 -15.73 5.34
CA ILE A 36 4.18 -15.86 5.37
C ILE A 36 4.56 -17.32 5.55
N GLU A 37 3.99 -18.00 6.55
CA GLU A 37 4.24 -19.42 6.81
C GLU A 37 3.84 -20.31 5.64
N LYS A 38 2.61 -20.15 5.14
CA LYS A 38 2.06 -20.94 4.03
C LYS A 38 2.92 -20.86 2.78
N ASN A 39 3.44 -19.70 2.48
CA ASN A 39 4.25 -19.47 1.27
C ASN A 39 5.76 -19.65 1.53
N GLN A 40 6.17 -20.05 2.73
CA GLN A 40 7.58 -20.21 3.13
C GLN A 40 8.39 -18.92 2.89
N ALA A 41 7.72 -17.77 3.00
CA ALA A 41 8.35 -16.47 2.87
C ALA A 41 9.09 -16.10 4.16
N LYS A 42 10.07 -15.18 4.05
CA LYS A 42 10.85 -14.72 5.21
C LYS A 42 10.29 -13.46 5.84
N GLY A 43 9.36 -12.78 5.16
CA GLY A 43 8.78 -11.52 5.61
C GLY A 43 7.91 -10.89 4.53
N ILE A 44 7.72 -9.59 4.65
CA ILE A 44 6.86 -8.79 3.78
C ILE A 44 7.54 -7.51 3.31
N ILE A 45 7.08 -7.01 2.17
CA ILE A 45 7.49 -5.71 1.63
C ILE A 45 6.25 -4.90 1.26
N LEU A 46 6.26 -3.60 1.53
CA LEU A 46 5.19 -2.68 1.19
C LEU A 46 5.71 -1.38 0.59
N GLY A 47 4.91 -0.77 -0.27
CA GLY A 47 5.13 0.61 -0.70
C GLY A 47 4.59 1.58 0.37
N LEU A 48 5.40 2.51 0.82
CA LEU A 48 4.99 3.53 1.78
C LEU A 48 4.92 4.89 1.06
N SER A 49 3.69 5.34 0.80
CA SER A 49 3.43 6.57 0.03
C SER A 49 3.34 7.83 0.90
N GLY A 50 3.17 7.69 2.20
CA GLY A 50 2.77 8.78 3.11
C GLY A 50 1.26 8.91 3.28
N GLY A 51 0.45 8.21 2.45
CA GLY A 51 -1.01 8.12 2.61
C GLY A 51 -1.44 7.19 3.73
N ILE A 52 -2.70 7.35 4.18
CA ILE A 52 -3.25 6.68 5.37
C ILE A 52 -3.21 5.15 5.25
N ASP A 53 -3.54 4.57 4.09
CA ASP A 53 -3.65 3.13 3.90
C ASP A 53 -2.30 2.44 4.06
N SER A 54 -1.26 2.98 3.42
CA SER A 54 0.11 2.50 3.56
C SER A 54 0.65 2.70 4.99
N ALA A 55 0.24 3.79 5.67
CA ALA A 55 0.59 4.05 7.06
C ALA A 55 -0.03 3.01 8.00
N VAL A 56 -1.32 2.72 7.84
CA VAL A 56 -2.02 1.67 8.62
C VAL A 56 -1.30 0.34 8.49
N LEU A 57 -0.94 -0.08 7.28
CA LEU A 57 -0.19 -1.32 7.08
C LEU A 57 1.18 -1.29 7.76
N ALA A 58 1.92 -0.18 7.67
CA ALA A 58 3.21 -0.04 8.34
C ALA A 58 3.08 -0.19 9.86
N TYR A 59 2.03 0.38 10.47
CA TYR A 59 1.76 0.24 11.91
C TYR A 59 1.35 -1.18 12.31
N ILE A 60 0.51 -1.85 11.52
CA ILE A 60 0.14 -3.25 11.74
C ILE A 60 1.39 -4.13 11.69
N CYS A 61 2.22 -3.96 10.66
CA CYS A 61 3.44 -4.74 10.49
C CYS A 61 4.47 -4.51 11.62
N LYS A 62 4.56 -3.29 12.15
CA LYS A 62 5.43 -2.96 13.29
C LYS A 62 5.17 -3.85 14.50
N ARG A 63 3.92 -4.19 14.79
CA ARG A 63 3.52 -4.86 16.04
C ARG A 63 4.14 -6.25 16.18
N LYS A 64 4.14 -7.05 15.11
CA LYS A 64 4.62 -8.44 15.14
C LYS A 64 5.74 -8.75 14.15
N LEU A 65 5.81 -8.01 13.06
CA LEU A 65 6.66 -8.33 11.91
C LEU A 65 7.77 -7.31 11.67
N LYS A 66 8.07 -6.44 12.64
CA LYS A 66 9.01 -5.32 12.49
C LYS A 66 10.31 -5.72 11.77
N GLU A 67 10.98 -6.73 12.26
CA GLU A 67 12.27 -7.20 11.73
C GLU A 67 12.15 -7.98 10.40
N LYS A 68 10.92 -8.33 10.02
CA LYS A 68 10.58 -9.04 8.78
C LYS A 68 9.82 -8.15 7.80
N THR A 69 9.90 -6.83 7.97
CA THR A 69 9.20 -5.85 7.13
C THR A 69 10.19 -4.91 6.47
N LEU A 70 10.04 -4.73 5.15
CA LEU A 70 10.76 -3.71 4.38
C LEU A 70 9.74 -2.74 3.77
N ALA A 71 9.90 -1.45 4.02
CA ALA A 71 9.14 -0.40 3.36
C ALA A 71 9.95 0.23 2.22
N LEU A 72 9.35 0.39 1.04
CA LEU A 72 9.93 1.17 -0.04
C LEU A 72 9.19 2.50 -0.18
N ILE A 73 9.91 3.60 -0.09
CA ILE A 73 9.44 4.95 -0.36
C ILE A 73 9.94 5.31 -1.76
N MET A 74 9.00 5.47 -2.72
CA MET A 74 9.33 5.53 -4.14
C MET A 74 8.72 6.79 -4.80
N PRO A 75 9.21 8.00 -4.47
CA PRO A 75 8.75 9.21 -5.13
C PRO A 75 9.19 9.24 -6.60
N ASP A 76 8.39 9.86 -7.45
CA ASP A 76 8.85 10.49 -8.69
C ASP A 76 9.07 11.97 -8.37
N THR A 77 10.30 12.39 -8.17
CA THR A 77 10.63 13.74 -7.73
C THR A 77 10.23 14.82 -8.75
N THR A 78 9.71 14.44 -9.93
CA THR A 78 9.14 15.38 -10.90
C THR A 78 7.74 15.84 -10.51
N ILE A 79 6.94 14.95 -9.86
CA ILE A 79 5.52 15.19 -9.61
C ILE A 79 5.07 14.89 -8.16
N THR A 80 5.83 14.07 -7.42
CA THR A 80 5.47 13.73 -6.03
C THR A 80 5.78 14.93 -5.13
N PRO A 81 4.78 15.49 -4.42
CA PRO A 81 5.03 16.53 -3.44
C PRO A 81 5.99 16.08 -2.35
N SER A 82 6.93 16.94 -1.93
CA SER A 82 7.91 16.61 -0.88
C SER A 82 7.26 16.16 0.41
N ILE A 83 6.10 16.75 0.74
CA ILE A 83 5.34 16.43 1.96
C ILE A 83 4.95 14.95 2.03
N GLU A 84 4.62 14.29 0.91
CA GLU A 84 4.31 12.85 0.90
C GLU A 84 5.51 12.01 1.32
N THR A 85 6.70 12.37 0.81
CA THR A 85 7.95 11.71 1.21
C THR A 85 8.31 11.98 2.68
N GLU A 86 8.11 13.22 3.14
CA GLU A 86 8.32 13.62 4.53
C GLU A 86 7.39 12.85 5.47
N ASP A 87 6.11 12.71 5.12
CA ASP A 87 5.15 11.95 5.91
C ASP A 87 5.48 10.46 5.93
N ALA A 88 5.90 9.87 4.81
CA ALA A 88 6.42 8.51 4.79
C ALA A 88 7.62 8.35 5.73
N MET A 89 8.57 9.29 5.73
CA MET A 89 9.72 9.26 6.63
C MET A 89 9.34 9.44 8.11
N LYS A 90 8.31 10.24 8.43
CA LYS A 90 7.77 10.33 9.79
C LYS A 90 7.21 8.98 10.25
N ILE A 91 6.46 8.29 9.38
CA ILE A 91 5.95 6.94 9.66
C ILE A 91 7.09 5.97 9.93
N ILE A 92 8.17 6.02 9.15
CA ILE A 92 9.40 5.23 9.40
C ILE A 92 9.97 5.54 10.79
N GLY A 93 10.11 6.82 11.14
CA GLY A 93 10.60 7.24 12.47
C GLY A 93 9.76 6.68 13.62
N LEU A 94 8.43 6.63 13.46
CA LEU A 94 7.49 6.13 14.47
C LEU A 94 7.41 4.59 14.53
N THR A 95 7.60 3.93 13.39
CA THR A 95 7.50 2.47 13.31
C THR A 95 8.86 1.78 13.51
N GLY A 96 9.93 2.39 13.06
CA GLY A 96 11.30 1.83 13.08
C GLY A 96 11.46 0.60 12.19
N ILE A 97 10.61 0.40 11.17
CA ILE A 97 10.80 -0.67 10.17
C ILE A 97 11.95 -0.34 9.22
N GLU A 98 12.61 -1.39 8.69
CA GLU A 98 13.63 -1.24 7.65
C GLU A 98 13.02 -0.53 6.43
N HIS A 99 13.74 0.42 5.83
CA HIS A 99 13.23 1.13 4.67
C HIS A 99 14.31 1.43 3.63
N LYS A 100 13.87 1.72 2.41
CA LYS A 100 14.69 2.29 1.33
C LYS A 100 13.91 3.43 0.66
N LEU A 101 14.63 4.50 0.37
CA LEU A 101 14.16 5.61 -0.45
C LEU A 101 14.73 5.47 -1.86
N ILE A 102 13.86 5.38 -2.86
CA ILE A 102 14.24 5.13 -4.26
C ILE A 102 13.48 6.12 -5.14
N ASP A 103 14.16 7.11 -5.71
CA ASP A 103 13.55 7.97 -6.71
C ASP A 103 13.31 7.19 -8.01
N ILE A 104 12.06 7.06 -8.42
CA ILE A 104 11.69 6.36 -9.66
C ILE A 104 11.78 7.24 -10.91
N LYS A 105 12.03 8.55 -10.76
CA LYS A 105 12.14 9.50 -11.88
C LYS A 105 13.12 9.05 -12.96
N PRO A 106 14.36 8.60 -12.66
CA PRO A 106 15.29 8.16 -13.70
C PRO A 106 14.72 6.99 -14.50
N ILE A 107 14.08 6.02 -13.84
CA ILE A 107 13.50 4.83 -14.48
C ILE A 107 12.34 5.24 -15.41
N VAL A 108 11.43 6.08 -14.92
CA VAL A 108 10.29 6.58 -15.69
C VAL A 108 10.75 7.43 -16.89
N ASN A 109 11.80 8.22 -16.71
CA ASN A 109 12.36 9.03 -17.79
C ASN A 109 12.99 8.14 -18.88
N GLU A 110 13.73 7.10 -18.50
CA GLU A 110 14.32 6.15 -19.44
C GLU A 110 13.24 5.48 -20.30
N TYR A 111 12.19 4.97 -19.69
CA TYR A 111 11.03 4.42 -20.44
C TYR A 111 10.43 5.48 -21.39
N SER A 112 10.30 6.72 -20.93
CA SER A 112 9.66 7.80 -21.71
C SER A 112 10.42 8.18 -22.97
N MET A 113 11.71 7.86 -23.07
CA MET A 113 12.50 8.09 -24.30
C MET A 113 12.10 7.15 -25.45
N TYR A 114 11.46 6.04 -25.15
CA TYR A 114 11.07 5.01 -26.13
C TYR A 114 9.57 4.97 -26.39
N LEU A 115 8.76 5.78 -25.68
CA LEU A 115 7.30 5.70 -25.71
C LEU A 115 6.69 7.02 -26.20
N GLU A 116 5.53 6.89 -26.85
CA GLU A 116 4.76 8.07 -27.26
C GLU A 116 4.29 8.88 -26.02
N PRO A 117 4.32 10.22 -26.05
CA PRO A 117 3.88 11.05 -24.95
C PRO A 117 2.39 10.88 -24.66
N ASN A 118 2.07 10.45 -23.43
CA ASN A 118 0.69 10.35 -22.94
C ASN A 118 0.70 10.37 -21.40
N GLU A 119 0.17 11.43 -20.79
CA GLU A 119 0.24 11.63 -19.33
C GLU A 119 -0.53 10.56 -18.54
N LYS A 120 -1.68 10.10 -19.03
CA LYS A 120 -2.44 9.03 -18.37
C LYS A 120 -1.66 7.70 -18.40
N ALA A 121 -1.10 7.35 -19.56
CA ALA A 121 -0.27 6.16 -19.68
C ALA A 121 1.00 6.27 -18.84
N LYS A 122 1.62 7.44 -18.75
CA LYS A 122 2.78 7.72 -17.91
C LYS A 122 2.45 7.59 -16.41
N GLY A 123 1.25 8.01 -15.97
CA GLY A 123 0.75 7.74 -14.62
C GLY A 123 0.71 6.26 -14.29
N ASN A 124 0.12 5.45 -15.18
CA ASN A 124 0.09 4.00 -15.05
C ASN A 124 1.49 3.36 -15.12
N LEU A 125 2.41 3.92 -15.90
CA LEU A 125 3.81 3.47 -15.94
C LEU A 125 4.47 3.63 -14.57
N ARG A 126 4.29 4.81 -13.92
CA ARG A 126 4.82 5.06 -12.57
C ARG A 126 4.35 4.01 -11.55
N ALA A 127 3.05 3.67 -11.57
CA ALA A 127 2.51 2.63 -10.69
C ALA A 127 3.18 1.28 -10.95
N ARG A 128 3.37 0.89 -12.21
CA ARG A 128 4.04 -0.37 -12.59
C ARG A 128 5.53 -0.39 -12.25
N VAL A 129 6.23 0.72 -12.41
CA VAL A 129 7.64 0.85 -12.00
C VAL A 129 7.77 0.61 -10.49
N ARG A 130 6.88 1.20 -9.66
CA ARG A 130 6.85 0.94 -8.22
C ARG A 130 6.61 -0.53 -7.91
N THR A 131 5.63 -1.14 -8.54
CA THR A 131 5.32 -2.56 -8.36
C THR A 131 6.48 -3.46 -8.78
N ASN A 132 7.09 -3.23 -9.93
CA ASN A 132 8.27 -3.97 -10.35
C ASN A 132 9.42 -3.84 -9.35
N THR A 133 9.62 -2.66 -8.78
CA THR A 133 10.64 -2.43 -7.74
C THR A 133 10.32 -3.18 -6.45
N LEU A 134 9.05 -3.22 -6.02
CA LEU A 134 8.61 -4.04 -4.88
C LEU A 134 8.93 -5.52 -5.11
N TYR A 135 8.52 -6.08 -6.24
CA TYR A 135 8.77 -7.49 -6.56
C TYR A 135 10.26 -7.81 -6.74
N TYR A 136 11.07 -6.86 -7.24
CA TYR A 136 12.53 -7.04 -7.29
C TYR A 136 13.11 -7.28 -5.90
N TYR A 137 12.76 -6.45 -4.91
CA TYR A 137 13.23 -6.62 -3.54
C TYR A 137 12.56 -7.80 -2.83
N ALA A 138 11.30 -8.09 -3.13
CA ALA A 138 10.60 -9.27 -2.63
C ALA A 138 11.34 -10.55 -3.02
N ASN A 139 11.76 -10.66 -4.28
CA ASN A 139 12.52 -11.80 -4.77
C ASN A 139 13.89 -11.94 -4.08
N ILE A 140 14.62 -10.83 -3.89
CA ILE A 140 15.94 -10.84 -3.19
C ILE A 140 15.80 -11.34 -1.75
N LYS A 141 14.75 -10.88 -1.05
CA LYS A 141 14.58 -11.18 0.39
C LYS A 141 13.73 -12.44 0.64
N ASN A 142 13.08 -13.00 -0.36
CA ASN A 142 12.03 -13.99 -0.25
C ASN A 142 10.87 -13.47 0.61
N TYR A 143 10.35 -12.30 0.25
CA TYR A 143 9.26 -11.60 0.93
C TYR A 143 7.98 -11.62 0.06
N LEU A 144 6.82 -11.47 0.70
CA LEU A 144 5.55 -11.23 0.02
C LEU A 144 5.27 -9.74 -0.09
N VAL A 145 4.70 -9.33 -1.24
CA VAL A 145 4.31 -7.94 -1.48
C VAL A 145 2.94 -7.68 -0.86
N LEU A 146 2.86 -6.69 0.05
CA LEU A 146 1.60 -6.19 0.60
C LEU A 146 1.08 -5.01 -0.22
N GLY A 147 -0.17 -5.13 -0.69
CA GLY A 147 -0.92 -4.05 -1.31
C GLY A 147 -1.76 -3.28 -0.28
N SER A 148 -1.81 -1.97 -0.45
CA SER A 148 -2.54 -1.05 0.42
C SER A 148 -3.93 -0.68 -0.10
N SER A 149 -4.44 -1.33 -1.15
CA SER A 149 -5.77 -1.05 -1.70
C SER A 149 -6.85 -1.37 -0.69
N ASP A 150 -7.72 -0.38 -0.45
CA ASP A 150 -8.88 -0.49 0.41
C ASP A 150 -10.12 -0.99 -0.35
N LYS A 151 -11.22 -1.13 0.36
CA LYS A 151 -12.49 -1.59 -0.22
C LYS A 151 -13.10 -0.57 -1.19
N SER A 152 -12.93 0.72 -0.93
CA SER A 152 -13.48 1.78 -1.77
C SER A 152 -12.81 1.76 -3.15
N GLU A 153 -11.49 1.64 -3.18
CA GLU A 153 -10.70 1.55 -4.42
C GLU A 153 -11.09 0.32 -5.25
N TYR A 154 -11.25 -0.84 -4.59
CA TYR A 154 -11.72 -2.06 -5.26
C TYR A 154 -13.12 -1.91 -5.87
N LEU A 155 -14.05 -1.34 -5.12
CA LEU A 155 -15.45 -1.21 -5.57
C LEU A 155 -15.61 -0.29 -6.78
N ILE A 156 -14.78 0.75 -6.89
CA ILE A 156 -14.84 1.70 -8.02
C ILE A 156 -13.81 1.39 -9.13
N GLY A 157 -12.95 0.38 -8.92
CA GLY A 157 -11.89 0.03 -9.88
C GLY A 157 -10.79 1.08 -9.97
N TYR A 158 -10.51 1.80 -8.89
CA TYR A 158 -9.51 2.86 -8.85
C TYR A 158 -8.12 2.30 -8.54
N PHE A 159 -7.54 1.64 -9.50
CA PHE A 159 -6.16 1.12 -9.44
C PHE A 159 -5.60 0.89 -10.84
N THR A 160 -4.31 0.84 -10.96
CA THR A 160 -3.61 0.48 -12.19
C THR A 160 -3.44 -1.03 -12.26
N LYS A 161 -4.02 -1.65 -13.29
CA LYS A 161 -3.84 -3.09 -13.57
C LYS A 161 -2.35 -3.41 -13.72
N PHE A 162 -1.87 -4.41 -12.97
CA PHE A 162 -0.46 -4.78 -12.88
C PHE A 162 0.47 -3.67 -12.34
N GLY A 163 -0.10 -2.65 -11.69
CA GLY A 163 0.58 -1.65 -10.91
C GLY A 163 0.21 -1.80 -9.43
N ASP A 164 -0.31 -0.75 -8.82
CA ASP A 164 -0.80 -0.74 -7.42
C ASP A 164 -1.89 -1.80 -7.15
N GLY A 165 -2.64 -2.22 -8.17
CA GLY A 165 -3.56 -3.36 -8.06
C GLY A 165 -2.89 -4.75 -8.06
N ALA A 166 -1.56 -4.84 -8.16
CA ALA A 166 -0.83 -6.10 -8.14
C ALA A 166 -0.05 -6.26 -6.82
N SER A 167 -0.42 -7.27 -6.05
CA SER A 167 0.24 -7.63 -4.80
C SER A 167 -0.05 -9.09 -4.46
N ASP A 168 0.76 -9.69 -3.58
CA ASP A 168 0.52 -11.06 -3.12
C ASP A 168 -0.59 -11.09 -2.06
N LEU A 169 -0.70 -10.04 -1.25
CA LEU A 169 -1.68 -9.92 -0.17
C LEU A 169 -2.29 -8.51 -0.14
N THR A 170 -3.59 -8.41 0.11
CA THR A 170 -4.34 -7.15 0.27
C THR A 170 -5.10 -7.13 1.59
N PRO A 171 -4.40 -7.02 2.73
CA PRO A 171 -5.00 -7.30 4.04
C PRO A 171 -6.06 -6.30 4.48
N ILE A 172 -6.09 -5.08 3.93
CA ILE A 172 -7.09 -4.05 4.25
C ILE A 172 -8.20 -3.91 3.20
N SER A 173 -8.24 -4.78 2.18
CA SER A 173 -9.22 -4.70 1.09
C SER A 173 -10.68 -4.89 1.51
N SER A 174 -10.95 -5.27 2.75
CA SER A 174 -12.29 -5.33 3.34
C SER A 174 -12.67 -4.09 4.15
N LEU A 175 -11.73 -3.17 4.38
CA LEU A 175 -11.91 -1.92 5.15
C LEU A 175 -12.22 -0.73 4.22
N TYR A 176 -12.88 0.30 4.79
CA TYR A 176 -13.16 1.58 4.11
C TYR A 176 -12.25 2.66 4.65
#